data_d398fa2632a2efd5cee3ee57a05f886b
#
_entry.id   d398fa2632a2efd5cee3ee57a05f886b
#
_cell.length_a   1.000
_cell.length_b   1.000
_cell.length_c   1.000
_cell.angle_alpha   90.00
_cell.angle_beta   90.00
_cell.angle_gamma   90.00
#
_symmetry.space_group_name_H-M   'P 1'
#
loop_
_entity.id
_entity.type
_entity.pdbx_description
1 polymer ?
#
loop_
_entity_poly.entity_id
_entity_poly.type
_entity_poly.pdbx_seq_one_letter_code
_entity_poly.pdbx_strand_id
1 'polypeptide(L)'
;MTIGEKINKLRKERGWSQQSLAKQLGTSGPVIGRYERGEMVPSVEVAGKLADAFGVTLDYLVDTTGNVAEIKDKSMLVRLADIERLNSEDKETILKVVDSLLRDAKAKQAYMATA
;
A
#
# COMPACT_ATOMS: atom_id res chain seq x y z
N MET A 1 4.37 -4.55 12.04
CA MET A 1 2.91 -4.85 11.91
C MET A 1 2.74 -6.12 11.08
N THR A 2 2.00 -7.09 11.60
CA THR A 2 1.73 -8.34 10.87
C THR A 2 0.73 -8.10 9.74
N ILE A 3 0.60 -9.06 8.81
CA ILE A 3 -0.40 -8.97 7.76
C ILE A 3 -1.83 -8.91 8.35
N GLY A 4 -2.10 -9.67 9.40
CA GLY A 4 -3.40 -9.63 10.06
C GLY A 4 -3.72 -8.27 10.68
N GLU A 5 -2.75 -7.67 11.34
CA GLU A 5 -2.88 -6.32 11.88
C GLU A 5 -3.11 -5.29 10.78
N LYS A 6 -2.43 -5.45 9.64
CA LYS A 6 -2.60 -4.56 8.50
C LYS A 6 -4.00 -4.70 7.89
N ILE A 7 -4.50 -5.92 7.75
CA ILE A 7 -5.86 -6.17 7.28
C ILE A 7 -6.87 -5.47 8.19
N ASN A 8 -6.70 -5.62 9.49
CA ASN A 8 -7.57 -4.97 10.48
C ASN A 8 -7.54 -3.45 10.35
N LYS A 9 -6.34 -2.86 10.26
CA LYS A 9 -6.14 -1.41 10.10
C LYS A 9 -6.84 -0.89 8.84
N LEU A 10 -6.57 -1.52 7.69
CA LEU A 10 -7.11 -1.08 6.40
C LEU A 10 -8.64 -1.22 6.37
N ARG A 11 -9.17 -2.30 6.94
CA ARG A 11 -10.61 -2.51 7.02
C ARG A 11 -11.28 -1.41 7.85
N LYS A 12 -10.73 -1.12 9.02
CA LYS A 12 -11.27 -0.09 9.92
C LYS A 12 -11.19 1.31 9.32
N GLU A 13 -10.11 1.64 8.65
CA GLU A 13 -9.95 2.91 7.95
C GLU A 13 -11.04 3.13 6.90
N ARG A 14 -11.54 2.06 6.29
CA ARG A 14 -12.61 2.12 5.29
C ARG A 14 -14.01 2.01 5.89
N GLY A 15 -14.11 1.83 7.20
CA GLY A 15 -15.39 1.70 7.88
C GLY A 15 -16.12 0.40 7.57
N TRP A 16 -15.39 -0.65 7.15
CA TRP A 16 -16.00 -1.93 6.80
C TRP A 16 -16.04 -2.88 8.01
N SER A 17 -17.11 -3.69 8.07
CA SER A 17 -17.17 -4.82 8.99
C SER A 17 -16.38 -6.00 8.41
N GLN A 18 -16.07 -6.99 9.26
CA GLN A 18 -15.46 -8.24 8.79
C GLN A 18 -16.38 -8.92 7.75
N GLN A 19 -17.68 -8.90 7.99
CA GLN A 19 -18.68 -9.47 7.07
C GLN A 19 -18.65 -8.76 5.71
N SER A 20 -18.60 -7.45 5.71
CA SER A 20 -18.57 -6.65 4.50
C SER A 20 -17.33 -6.94 3.65
N LEU A 21 -16.16 -6.99 4.28
CA LEU A 21 -14.92 -7.36 3.59
C LEU A 21 -14.98 -8.78 3.05
N ALA A 22 -15.45 -9.72 3.87
CA ALA A 22 -15.59 -11.12 3.48
C ALA A 22 -16.45 -11.28 2.23
N LYS A 23 -17.53 -10.52 2.14
CA LYS A 23 -18.44 -10.53 1.00
C LYS A 23 -17.74 -10.13 -0.30
N GLN A 24 -16.84 -9.13 -0.23
CA GLN A 24 -16.06 -8.69 -1.38
C GLN A 24 -15.09 -9.77 -1.87
N LEU A 25 -14.64 -10.64 -0.97
CA LEU A 25 -13.66 -11.69 -1.28
C LEU A 25 -14.30 -13.06 -1.57
N GLY A 26 -15.62 -13.18 -1.40
CA GLY A 26 -16.32 -14.46 -1.55
C GLY A 26 -16.04 -15.43 -0.42
N THR A 27 -15.80 -14.94 0.79
CA THR A 27 -15.53 -15.73 2.00
C THR A 27 -16.47 -15.32 3.13
N SER A 28 -16.17 -15.69 4.38
CA SER A 28 -17.01 -15.43 5.55
C SER A 28 -16.32 -14.47 6.54
N GLY A 29 -17.13 -13.76 7.32
CA GLY A 29 -16.62 -12.87 8.39
C GLY A 29 -15.67 -13.56 9.35
N PRO A 30 -16.01 -14.77 9.87
CA PRO A 30 -15.11 -15.53 10.74
C PRO A 30 -13.73 -15.80 10.14
N VAL A 31 -13.64 -16.03 8.83
CA VAL A 31 -12.35 -16.22 8.15
C VAL A 31 -11.52 -14.94 8.20
N ILE A 32 -12.13 -13.79 7.94
CA ILE A 32 -11.45 -12.48 8.06
C ILE A 32 -10.95 -12.29 9.49
N GLY A 33 -11.77 -12.61 10.49
CA GLY A 33 -11.37 -12.54 11.89
C GLY A 33 -10.14 -13.38 12.21
N ARG A 34 -10.05 -14.59 11.65
CA ARG A 34 -8.88 -15.47 11.82
C ARG A 34 -7.62 -14.86 11.20
N TYR A 35 -7.74 -14.24 10.02
CA TYR A 35 -6.61 -13.53 9.40
C TYR A 35 -6.15 -12.39 10.30
N GLU A 36 -7.09 -11.58 10.80
CA GLU A 36 -6.76 -10.42 11.63
C GLU A 36 -6.08 -10.79 12.94
N ARG A 37 -6.47 -11.94 13.54
CA ARG A 37 -5.88 -12.44 14.79
C ARG A 37 -4.59 -13.25 14.58
N GLY A 38 -4.18 -13.46 13.34
CA GLY A 38 -2.98 -14.24 13.04
C GLY A 38 -3.17 -15.75 13.19
N GLU A 39 -4.41 -16.22 13.32
CA GLU A 39 -4.73 -17.65 13.43
C GLU A 39 -4.65 -18.37 12.08
N MET A 40 -4.74 -17.61 11.00
CA MET A 40 -4.63 -18.13 9.63
C MET A 40 -3.93 -17.09 8.78
N VAL A 41 -3.05 -17.54 7.88
CA VAL A 41 -2.35 -16.66 6.93
C VAL A 41 -3.06 -16.76 5.58
N PRO A 42 -3.45 -15.64 4.95
CA PRO A 42 -4.05 -15.68 3.63
C PRO A 42 -3.07 -16.27 2.61
N SER A 43 -3.59 -17.05 1.67
CA SER A 43 -2.81 -17.49 0.51
C SER A 43 -2.40 -16.26 -0.33
N VAL A 44 -1.42 -16.44 -1.22
CA VAL A 44 -1.02 -15.35 -2.14
C VAL A 44 -2.20 -14.88 -2.98
N GLU A 45 -3.05 -15.80 -3.43
CA GLU A 45 -4.26 -15.46 -4.19
C GLU A 45 -5.22 -14.61 -3.38
N VAL A 46 -5.50 -15.00 -2.15
CA VAL A 46 -6.39 -14.24 -1.25
C VAL A 46 -5.77 -12.89 -0.88
N ALA A 47 -4.46 -12.85 -0.62
CA ALA A 47 -3.75 -11.60 -0.35
C ALA A 47 -3.86 -10.63 -1.53
N GLY A 48 -3.78 -11.14 -2.76
CA GLY A 48 -4.00 -10.33 -3.97
C GLY A 48 -5.41 -9.74 -4.02
N LYS A 49 -6.42 -10.54 -3.69
CA LYS A 49 -7.82 -10.09 -3.63
C LYS A 49 -8.02 -9.04 -2.53
N LEU A 50 -7.37 -9.24 -1.38
CA LEU A 50 -7.40 -8.26 -0.28
C LEU A 50 -6.79 -6.94 -0.70
N ALA A 51 -5.63 -6.98 -1.34
CA ALA A 51 -4.96 -5.78 -1.84
C ALA A 51 -5.85 -5.02 -2.82
N ASP A 52 -6.49 -5.73 -3.75
CA ASP A 52 -7.43 -5.13 -4.72
C ASP A 52 -8.62 -4.50 -4.02
N ALA A 53 -9.21 -5.19 -3.05
CA ALA A 53 -10.37 -4.68 -2.31
C ALA A 53 -10.02 -3.41 -1.53
N PHE A 54 -8.82 -3.35 -0.94
CA PHE A 54 -8.35 -2.18 -0.21
C PHE A 54 -7.82 -1.06 -1.12
N GLY A 55 -7.56 -1.36 -2.39
CA GLY A 55 -6.96 -0.39 -3.31
C GLY A 55 -5.49 -0.11 -3.01
N VAL A 56 -4.77 -1.07 -2.48
CA VAL A 56 -3.34 -0.98 -2.18
C VAL A 56 -2.56 -2.02 -2.99
N THR A 57 -1.23 -1.88 -3.01
CA THR A 57 -0.38 -2.89 -3.64
C THR A 57 -0.25 -4.12 -2.74
N LEU A 58 0.00 -5.27 -3.34
CA LEU A 58 0.29 -6.49 -2.58
C LEU A 58 1.54 -6.30 -1.72
N ASP A 59 2.56 -5.64 -2.24
CA ASP A 59 3.80 -5.34 -1.50
C ASP A 59 3.51 -4.56 -0.21
N TYR A 60 2.63 -3.56 -0.28
CA TYR A 60 2.22 -2.80 0.91
C TYR A 60 1.49 -3.69 1.90
N LEU A 61 0.54 -4.51 1.42
CA LEU A 61 -0.27 -5.36 2.29
C LEU A 61 0.58 -6.36 3.07
N VAL A 62 1.56 -6.99 2.42
CA VAL A 62 2.37 -8.05 3.05
C VAL A 62 3.61 -7.51 3.76
N ASP A 63 3.93 -6.23 3.62
CA ASP A 63 5.08 -5.62 4.26
C ASP A 63 4.91 -5.56 5.78
N THR A 64 5.85 -6.16 6.51
CA THR A 64 5.88 -6.13 7.97
C THR A 64 6.86 -5.12 8.53
N THR A 65 7.68 -4.50 7.66
CA THR A 65 8.77 -3.59 8.06
C THR A 65 8.35 -2.13 8.16
N GLY A 66 7.27 -1.75 7.48
CA GLY A 66 6.83 -0.36 7.36
C GLY A 66 7.59 0.44 6.32
N ASN A 67 8.43 -0.21 5.50
CA ASN A 67 9.26 0.47 4.50
C ASN A 67 8.54 0.69 3.16
N VAL A 68 7.45 -0.05 2.91
CA VAL A 68 6.68 0.09 1.67
C VAL A 68 5.57 1.11 1.86
N ALA A 69 5.57 2.14 1.02
CA ALA A 69 4.56 3.21 1.10
C ALA A 69 3.20 2.74 0.58
N GLU A 70 2.13 3.26 1.19
CA GLU A 70 0.78 3.09 0.68
C GLU A 70 0.56 4.06 -0.47
N ILE A 71 0.47 3.55 -1.70
CA ILE A 71 0.23 4.35 -2.90
C ILE A 71 -1.22 4.15 -3.33
N LYS A 72 -2.03 5.19 -3.17
CA LYS A 72 -3.46 5.18 -3.50
C LYS A 72 -3.75 5.68 -4.91
N ASP A 73 -2.84 6.48 -5.48
CA ASP A 73 -3.00 7.08 -6.79
C ASP A 73 -2.47 6.13 -7.87
N LYS A 74 -3.37 5.57 -8.66
CA LYS A 74 -3.00 4.67 -9.76
C LYS A 74 -2.15 5.35 -10.83
N SER A 75 -2.33 6.64 -11.05
CA SER A 75 -1.53 7.39 -12.02
C SER A 75 -0.07 7.47 -11.58
N MET A 76 0.19 7.51 -10.27
CA MET A 76 1.54 7.44 -9.72
C MET A 76 2.19 6.10 -10.02
N LEU A 77 1.45 5.00 -9.87
CA LEU A 77 1.96 3.66 -10.18
C LEU A 77 2.33 3.52 -11.65
N VAL A 78 1.52 4.08 -12.56
CA VAL A 78 1.81 4.10 -13.98
C VAL A 78 3.11 4.85 -14.27
N ARG A 79 3.29 6.02 -13.66
CA ARG A 79 4.51 6.82 -13.82
C ARG A 79 5.75 6.07 -13.34
N LEU A 80 5.65 5.40 -12.19
CA LEU A 80 6.76 4.61 -11.65
C LEU A 80 7.12 3.45 -12.57
N ALA A 81 6.12 2.76 -13.12
CA ALA A 81 6.33 1.69 -14.08
C ALA A 81 7.00 2.20 -15.35
N ASP A 82 6.59 3.35 -15.86
CA ASP A 82 7.17 3.97 -17.04
C ASP A 82 8.63 4.35 -16.82
N ILE A 83 8.94 4.94 -15.65
CA ILE A 83 10.33 5.29 -15.27
C ILE A 83 11.19 4.03 -15.19
N GLU A 84 10.67 2.97 -14.58
CA GLU A 84 11.41 1.71 -14.41
C GLU A 84 11.79 1.07 -15.75
N ARG A 85 10.96 1.25 -16.78
CA ARG A 85 11.18 0.69 -18.11
C ARG A 85 12.09 1.50 -19.01
N LEU A 86 12.49 2.69 -18.59
CA LEU A 86 13.42 3.52 -19.36
C LEU A 86 14.84 2.92 -19.36
N ASN A 87 15.65 3.35 -20.32
CA ASN A 87 17.08 3.03 -20.29
C ASN A 87 17.73 3.68 -19.07
N SER A 88 18.92 3.21 -18.70
CA SER A 88 19.62 3.64 -17.48
C SER A 88 19.90 5.14 -17.44
N GLU A 89 20.28 5.72 -18.59
CA GLU A 89 20.62 7.14 -18.68
C GLU A 89 19.43 8.05 -18.40
N ASP A 90 18.30 7.78 -19.07
CA ASP A 90 17.07 8.56 -18.91
C ASP A 90 16.50 8.39 -17.51
N LYS A 91 16.53 7.14 -16.99
CA LYS A 91 16.07 6.84 -15.64
C LYS A 91 16.84 7.61 -14.59
N GLU A 92 18.19 7.60 -14.68
CA GLU A 92 19.04 8.37 -13.76
C GLU A 92 18.74 9.86 -13.81
N THR A 93 18.59 10.41 -15.02
CA THR A 93 18.30 11.84 -15.20
C THR A 93 16.98 12.22 -14.54
N ILE A 94 15.94 11.45 -14.79
CA ILE A 94 14.62 11.70 -14.19
C ILE A 94 14.67 11.60 -12.67
N LEU A 95 15.32 10.55 -12.15
CA LEU A 95 15.39 10.35 -10.71
C LEU A 95 16.20 11.44 -10.01
N LYS A 96 17.25 11.97 -10.62
CA LYS A 96 18.00 13.11 -10.08
C LYS A 96 17.11 14.34 -9.95
N VAL A 97 16.31 14.62 -10.97
CA VAL A 97 15.37 15.76 -10.93
C VAL A 97 14.31 15.52 -9.85
N VAL A 98 13.72 14.33 -9.83
CA VAL A 98 12.72 13.96 -8.82
C VAL A 98 13.30 14.12 -7.40
N ASP A 99 14.49 13.58 -7.15
CA ASP A 99 15.13 13.66 -5.83
C ASP A 99 15.38 15.10 -5.41
N SER A 100 15.84 15.95 -6.33
CA SER A 100 16.08 17.37 -6.08
C SER A 100 14.79 18.10 -5.70
N LEU A 101 13.74 17.89 -6.49
CA LEU A 101 12.44 18.53 -6.23
C LEU A 101 11.79 17.98 -4.94
N LEU A 102 11.99 16.70 -4.63
CA LEU A 102 11.51 16.12 -3.39
C LEU A 102 12.20 16.74 -2.17
N ARG A 103 13.53 16.95 -2.23
CA ARG A 103 14.25 17.61 -1.13
C ARG A 103 13.69 19.01 -0.89
N ASP A 104 13.49 19.77 -1.96
CA ASP A 104 12.95 21.13 -1.87
C ASP A 104 11.53 21.15 -1.29
N ALA A 105 10.68 20.24 -1.78
CA ALA A 105 9.30 20.13 -1.30
C ALA A 105 9.23 19.72 0.17
N LYS A 106 10.07 18.76 0.59
CA LYS A 106 10.15 18.32 1.99
C LYS A 106 10.65 19.44 2.91
N ALA A 107 11.67 20.19 2.47
CA ALA A 107 12.18 21.32 3.22
C ALA A 107 11.10 22.40 3.39
N LYS A 108 10.35 22.69 2.34
CA LYS A 108 9.24 23.63 2.38
C LYS A 108 8.14 23.17 3.34
N GLN A 109 7.76 21.90 3.30
CA GLN A 109 6.76 21.33 4.22
C GLN A 109 7.21 21.44 5.67
N ALA A 110 8.48 21.12 5.96
CA ALA A 110 9.04 21.21 7.30
C ALA A 110 9.03 22.64 7.81
N TYR A 111 9.40 23.61 6.96
CA TYR A 111 9.36 25.03 7.29
C TYR A 111 7.93 25.50 7.59
N MET A 112 6.96 25.13 6.74
CA MET A 112 5.56 25.50 6.93
C MET A 112 4.96 24.88 8.20
N ALA A 113 5.40 23.69 8.57
CA ALA A 113 4.92 22.99 9.78
C ALA A 113 5.42 23.67 11.07
N THR A 114 6.56 24.39 11.01
CA THR A 114 7.15 25.06 12.18
C THR A 114 6.80 26.56 12.24
N ALA A 115 6.18 27.06 11.22
CA ALA A 115 5.75 28.48 11.16
C ALA A 115 4.36 28.71 11.86
#